data_9ac1d76f0a9fce6c147fb899f64467aa
#
_entry.id   9ac1d76f0a9fce6c147fb899f64467aa
#
_cell.length_a   1.000
_cell.length_b   1.000
_cell.length_c   1.000
_cell.angle_alpha   90.00
_cell.angle_beta   90.00
_cell.angle_gamma   90.00
#
_symmetry.space_group_name_H-M   'P 1'
#
loop_
_entity.id
_entity.type
_entity.pdbx_description
1 polymer ?
#
loop_
_entity_poly.entity_id
_entity_poly.type
_entity_poly.pdbx_seq_one_letter_code
_entity_poly.pdbx_strand_id
1 'polypeptide(L)'
;GGQFVTPARELSNKGFETVIRNNLIGSWQVTKAAADHFMLANGGSIVFVTACIRSGLGGFVHTAAARGGVTAMMRTLAYEWAEFGIRLNCVAPGTIKTEALGRYPIPPDDWVRLNRNVLGRMGSVEDVSAAIIFLSSPLGQFVTGEDWYIDGGETLHLAHDARDMIDAVKFAKRERGDAGLS
;
A
#
# COMPACT_ATOMS: atom_id res chain seq x y z
N GLY A 1 -2.72 -3.69 13.59
CA GLY A 1 -1.35 -3.88 13.11
C GLY A 1 -0.38 -2.93 13.79
N GLY A 2 0.89 -3.25 13.73
CA GLY A 2 1.96 -2.40 14.27
C GLY A 2 3.26 -2.73 13.55
N GLN A 3 4.13 -1.72 13.47
CA GLN A 3 5.43 -1.84 12.82
C GLN A 3 6.41 -0.82 13.41
N PHE A 4 7.69 -1.00 13.14
CA PHE A 4 8.74 -0.08 13.56
C PHE A 4 9.86 -0.06 12.51
N VAL A 5 10.62 1.03 12.47
CA VAL A 5 11.75 1.19 11.54
C VAL A 5 12.99 0.55 12.16
N THR A 6 13.65 -0.35 11.41
CA THR A 6 14.95 -0.91 11.81
C THR A 6 15.68 -1.48 10.59
N PRO A 7 17.01 -1.33 10.49
CA PRO A 7 17.80 -2.05 9.51
C PRO A 7 17.64 -3.57 9.69
N ALA A 8 17.56 -4.32 8.60
CA ALA A 8 17.37 -5.77 8.66
C ALA A 8 18.43 -6.50 9.51
N ARG A 9 19.69 -6.03 9.49
CA ARG A 9 20.79 -6.60 10.29
C ARG A 9 20.61 -6.43 11.81
N GLU A 10 19.77 -5.48 12.24
CA GLU A 10 19.52 -5.14 13.64
C GLU A 10 18.17 -5.71 14.13
N LEU A 11 17.36 -6.22 13.21
CA LEU A 11 16.05 -6.77 13.53
C LEU A 11 16.18 -8.10 14.27
N SER A 12 15.65 -8.16 15.50
CA SER A 12 15.59 -9.41 16.25
C SER A 12 14.52 -10.36 15.70
N ASN A 13 14.72 -11.67 15.86
CA ASN A 13 13.72 -12.68 15.50
C ASN A 13 12.38 -12.42 16.20
N LYS A 14 12.41 -12.06 17.49
CA LYS A 14 11.20 -11.71 18.26
C LYS A 14 10.48 -10.51 17.67
N GLY A 15 11.19 -9.48 17.23
CA GLY A 15 10.62 -8.31 16.57
C GLY A 15 9.96 -8.68 15.24
N PHE A 16 10.63 -9.50 14.44
CA PHE A 16 10.09 -10.01 13.18
C PHE A 16 8.79 -10.82 13.42
N GLU A 17 8.84 -11.81 14.31
CA GLU A 17 7.69 -12.66 14.66
C GLU A 17 6.50 -11.85 15.19
N THR A 18 6.75 -10.82 16.01
CA THR A 18 5.70 -9.96 16.56
C THR A 18 4.94 -9.25 15.44
N VAL A 19 5.65 -8.72 14.44
CA VAL A 19 5.01 -8.01 13.31
C VAL A 19 4.27 -9.01 12.41
N ILE A 20 4.84 -10.19 12.13
CA ILE A 20 4.14 -11.26 11.41
C ILE A 20 2.87 -11.67 12.14
N ARG A 21 2.95 -11.92 13.44
CA ARG A 21 1.78 -12.30 14.26
C ARG A 21 0.67 -11.26 14.19
N ASN A 22 1.01 -9.99 14.38
CA ASN A 22 0.01 -8.92 14.41
C ASN A 22 -0.59 -8.63 13.05
N ASN A 23 0.22 -8.62 11.98
CA ASN A 23 -0.23 -8.12 10.68
C ASN A 23 -0.67 -9.22 9.71
N LEU A 24 -0.14 -10.43 9.80
CA LEU A 24 -0.53 -11.55 8.94
C LEU A 24 -1.46 -12.52 9.68
N ILE A 25 -1.00 -13.10 10.80
CA ILE A 25 -1.79 -14.07 11.53
C ILE A 25 -3.07 -13.43 12.09
N GLY A 26 -2.98 -12.22 12.63
CA GLY A 26 -4.15 -11.48 13.11
C GLY A 26 -5.16 -11.19 12.00
N SER A 27 -4.70 -10.82 10.80
CA SER A 27 -5.57 -10.64 9.63
C SER A 27 -6.27 -11.94 9.25
N TRP A 28 -5.56 -13.06 9.22
CA TRP A 28 -6.13 -14.38 8.98
C TRP A 28 -7.21 -14.73 9.99
N GLN A 29 -6.92 -14.57 11.30
CA GLN A 29 -7.86 -14.93 12.37
C GLN A 29 -9.17 -14.14 12.27
N VAL A 30 -9.10 -12.84 12.04
CA VAL A 30 -10.30 -11.98 11.87
C VAL A 30 -11.06 -12.37 10.61
N THR A 31 -10.37 -12.57 9.49
CA THR A 31 -10.97 -12.96 8.21
C THR A 31 -11.68 -14.31 8.34
N LYS A 32 -11.02 -15.31 8.93
CA LYS A 32 -11.62 -16.63 9.15
C LYS A 32 -12.85 -16.56 10.05
N ALA A 33 -12.79 -15.82 11.15
CA ALA A 33 -13.93 -15.64 12.05
C ALA A 33 -15.11 -14.95 11.35
N ALA A 34 -14.86 -13.89 10.58
CA ALA A 34 -15.92 -13.21 9.83
C ALA A 34 -16.55 -14.14 8.76
N ALA A 35 -15.73 -14.94 8.10
CA ALA A 35 -16.23 -15.91 7.14
C ALA A 35 -17.12 -16.97 7.81
N ASP A 36 -16.61 -17.63 8.85
CA ASP A 36 -17.32 -18.72 9.53
C ASP A 36 -18.63 -18.29 10.17
N HIS A 37 -18.65 -17.09 10.78
CA HIS A 37 -19.83 -16.63 11.51
C HIS A 37 -20.89 -15.97 10.63
N PHE A 38 -20.53 -15.49 9.45
CA PHE A 38 -21.48 -14.75 8.62
C PHE A 38 -21.30 -14.89 7.12
N MET A 39 -20.07 -14.68 6.60
CA MET A 39 -19.91 -14.41 5.18
C MET A 39 -20.06 -15.65 4.30
N LEU A 40 -19.69 -16.84 4.76
CA LEU A 40 -19.88 -18.08 4.01
C LEU A 40 -21.36 -18.38 3.71
N ALA A 41 -22.29 -17.87 4.54
CA ALA A 41 -23.73 -18.04 4.32
C ALA A 41 -24.37 -16.84 3.59
N ASN A 42 -23.77 -15.65 3.64
CA ASN A 42 -24.42 -14.40 3.20
C ASN A 42 -23.63 -13.65 2.11
N GLY A 43 -22.43 -14.10 1.77
CA GLY A 43 -21.54 -13.36 0.89
C GLY A 43 -20.95 -12.09 1.55
N GLY A 44 -20.33 -11.24 0.75
CA GLY A 44 -19.85 -9.96 1.23
C GLY A 44 -18.55 -9.47 0.55
N SER A 45 -17.92 -8.45 1.13
CA SER A 45 -16.67 -7.89 0.66
C SER A 45 -15.68 -7.71 1.81
N ILE A 46 -14.45 -8.15 1.60
CA ILE A 46 -13.32 -7.96 2.52
C ILE A 46 -12.28 -7.10 1.82
N VAL A 47 -11.88 -6.01 2.44
CA VAL A 47 -10.79 -5.15 1.95
C VAL A 47 -9.69 -5.09 2.99
N PHE A 48 -8.52 -5.62 2.64
CA PHE A 48 -7.32 -5.51 3.47
C PHE A 48 -6.59 -4.21 3.18
N VAL A 49 -6.20 -3.48 4.22
CA VAL A 49 -5.27 -2.36 4.08
C VAL A 49 -3.86 -2.90 4.27
N THR A 50 -3.07 -2.90 3.20
CA THR A 50 -1.71 -3.43 3.17
C THR A 50 -0.65 -2.31 3.24
N ALA A 51 0.36 -2.33 2.40
CA ALA A 51 1.36 -1.28 2.23
C ALA A 51 1.99 -1.38 0.84
N CYS A 52 2.57 -0.30 0.36
CA CYS A 52 3.32 -0.26 -0.89
C CYS A 52 4.63 -1.04 -0.77
N ILE A 53 4.59 -2.33 -1.11
CA ILE A 53 5.74 -3.25 -1.00
C ILE A 53 6.28 -3.73 -2.35
N ARG A 54 5.68 -3.33 -3.45
CA ARG A 54 6.05 -3.80 -4.80
C ARG A 54 7.53 -3.62 -5.11
N SER A 55 8.10 -2.54 -4.66
CA SER A 55 9.50 -2.18 -4.87
C SER A 55 10.40 -2.43 -3.64
N GLY A 56 9.86 -3.15 -2.67
CA GLY A 56 10.48 -3.30 -1.35
C GLY A 56 10.12 -2.17 -0.39
N LEU A 57 10.43 -2.35 0.87
CA LEU A 57 10.16 -1.38 1.92
C LEU A 57 11.37 -1.31 2.87
N GLY A 58 12.33 -0.45 2.54
CA GLY A 58 13.58 -0.29 3.32
C GLY A 58 13.30 0.02 4.79
N GLY A 59 14.00 -0.67 5.70
CA GLY A 59 13.79 -0.55 7.13
C GLY A 59 12.56 -1.27 7.70
N PHE A 60 11.78 -1.99 6.87
CA PHE A 60 10.52 -2.63 7.25
C PHE A 60 10.40 -4.06 6.72
N VAL A 61 11.47 -4.83 6.69
CA VAL A 61 11.46 -6.20 6.12
C VAL A 61 10.36 -7.09 6.72
N HIS A 62 10.09 -6.99 8.01
CA HIS A 62 9.01 -7.70 8.70
C HIS A 62 7.62 -7.27 8.18
N THR A 63 7.42 -5.96 7.95
CA THR A 63 6.17 -5.43 7.40
C THR A 63 5.98 -5.87 5.94
N ALA A 64 7.03 -5.79 5.13
CA ALA A 64 6.98 -6.25 3.74
C ALA A 64 6.61 -7.74 3.66
N ALA A 65 7.22 -8.58 4.49
CA ALA A 65 6.89 -10.00 4.59
C ALA A 65 5.43 -10.24 5.02
N ALA A 66 4.98 -9.55 6.08
CA ALA A 66 3.62 -9.70 6.59
C ALA A 66 2.56 -9.22 5.57
N ARG A 67 2.75 -8.05 4.97
CA ARG A 67 1.79 -7.48 4.02
C ARG A 67 1.79 -8.22 2.69
N GLY A 68 2.95 -8.69 2.23
CA GLY A 68 3.05 -9.60 1.08
C GLY A 68 2.30 -10.92 1.33
N GLY A 69 2.43 -11.47 2.53
CA GLY A 69 1.65 -12.62 2.98
C GLY A 69 0.14 -12.38 2.96
N VAL A 70 -0.32 -11.19 3.42
CA VAL A 70 -1.74 -10.81 3.34
C VAL A 70 -2.22 -10.71 1.89
N THR A 71 -1.43 -10.11 0.99
CA THR A 71 -1.78 -10.03 -0.44
C THR A 71 -1.87 -11.43 -1.08
N ALA A 72 -0.95 -12.33 -0.77
CA ALA A 72 -0.99 -13.71 -1.27
C ALA A 72 -2.19 -14.47 -0.70
N MET A 73 -2.45 -14.37 0.60
CA MET A 73 -3.62 -14.94 1.27
C MET A 73 -4.92 -14.42 0.65
N MET A 74 -5.03 -13.12 0.43
CA MET A 74 -6.20 -12.49 -0.17
C MET A 74 -6.52 -13.09 -1.55
N ARG A 75 -5.52 -13.25 -2.42
CA ARG A 75 -5.73 -13.83 -3.77
C ARG A 75 -6.22 -15.27 -3.71
N THR A 76 -5.65 -16.08 -2.81
CA THR A 76 -6.09 -17.46 -2.61
C THR A 76 -7.54 -17.52 -2.14
N LEU A 77 -7.87 -16.73 -1.12
CA LEU A 77 -9.24 -16.69 -0.57
C LEU A 77 -10.25 -16.08 -1.56
N ALA A 78 -9.84 -15.12 -2.39
CA ALA A 78 -10.71 -14.58 -3.44
C ALA A 78 -11.13 -15.65 -4.46
N TYR A 79 -10.22 -16.56 -4.76
CA TYR A 79 -10.53 -17.71 -5.61
C TYR A 79 -11.41 -18.75 -4.90
N GLU A 80 -11.01 -19.16 -3.69
CA GLU A 80 -11.70 -20.23 -2.96
C GLU A 80 -13.10 -19.83 -2.50
N TRP A 81 -13.31 -18.56 -2.13
CA TRP A 81 -14.56 -18.07 -1.55
C TRP A 81 -15.49 -17.37 -2.54
N ALA A 82 -15.12 -17.36 -3.81
CA ALA A 82 -15.98 -16.81 -4.87
C ALA A 82 -17.32 -17.53 -4.96
N GLU A 83 -17.35 -18.84 -4.75
CA GLU A 83 -18.57 -19.66 -4.76
C GLU A 83 -19.57 -19.25 -3.66
N PHE A 84 -19.09 -18.63 -2.56
CA PHE A 84 -19.92 -18.11 -1.49
C PHE A 84 -20.32 -16.64 -1.70
N GLY A 85 -20.02 -16.05 -2.86
CA GLY A 85 -20.30 -14.65 -3.13
C GLY A 85 -19.44 -13.67 -2.32
N ILE A 86 -18.25 -14.10 -1.85
CA ILE A 86 -17.32 -13.26 -1.09
C ILE A 86 -16.25 -12.71 -2.05
N ARG A 87 -16.12 -11.38 -2.07
CA ARG A 87 -15.05 -10.69 -2.79
C ARG A 87 -13.96 -10.27 -1.80
N LEU A 88 -12.70 -10.45 -2.18
CA LEU A 88 -11.57 -10.05 -1.36
C LEU A 88 -10.60 -9.21 -2.21
N ASN A 89 -10.19 -8.06 -1.68
CA ASN A 89 -9.23 -7.17 -2.33
C ASN A 89 -8.25 -6.57 -1.30
N CYS A 90 -7.16 -6.02 -1.78
CA CYS A 90 -6.24 -5.22 -0.99
C CYS A 90 -6.24 -3.76 -1.47
N VAL A 91 -6.00 -2.85 -0.54
CA VAL A 91 -5.61 -1.47 -0.80
C VAL A 91 -4.23 -1.26 -0.18
N ALA A 92 -3.27 -0.86 -0.99
CA ALA A 92 -1.88 -0.63 -0.60
C ALA A 92 -1.59 0.89 -0.59
N PRO A 93 -1.75 1.58 0.56
CA PRO A 93 -1.48 2.99 0.66
C PRO A 93 0.02 3.28 0.56
N GLY A 94 0.37 4.39 -0.10
CA GLY A 94 1.68 5.02 0.01
C GLY A 94 1.83 5.79 1.33
N THR A 95 2.61 6.86 1.30
CA THR A 95 2.80 7.73 2.46
C THR A 95 1.55 8.59 2.68
N ILE A 96 0.76 8.24 3.69
CA ILE A 96 -0.51 8.90 4.04
C ILE A 96 -0.34 9.76 5.30
N LYS A 97 -0.80 11.02 5.23
CA LYS A 97 -0.77 11.95 6.35
C LYS A 97 -1.77 11.50 7.43
N THR A 98 -1.26 10.93 8.51
CA THR A 98 -2.03 10.47 9.67
C THR A 98 -1.30 10.81 10.96
N GLU A 99 -1.99 10.80 12.09
CA GLU A 99 -1.38 10.95 13.43
C GLU A 99 -0.30 9.88 13.71
N ALA A 100 -0.41 8.72 13.08
CA ALA A 100 0.56 7.63 13.23
C ALA A 100 1.95 7.99 12.71
N LEU A 101 2.08 8.94 11.77
CA LEU A 101 3.39 9.41 11.30
C LEU A 101 4.22 10.04 12.42
N GLY A 102 3.58 10.72 13.38
CA GLY A 102 4.25 11.31 14.54
C GLY A 102 4.86 10.29 15.52
N ARG A 103 4.58 9.01 15.35
CA ARG A 103 5.17 7.92 16.16
C ARG A 103 6.53 7.45 15.65
N TYR A 104 6.89 7.83 14.43
CA TYR A 104 8.20 7.50 13.85
C TYR A 104 9.23 8.55 14.25
N PRO A 105 10.50 8.17 14.46
CA PRO A 105 11.58 9.10 14.78
C PRO A 105 12.05 9.87 13.52
N ILE A 106 11.10 10.46 12.79
CA ILE A 106 11.32 11.18 11.54
C ILE A 106 10.66 12.56 11.70
N PRO A 107 11.41 13.67 11.56
CA PRO A 107 10.87 15.01 11.62
C PRO A 107 9.74 15.22 10.61
N PRO A 108 8.69 15.99 10.93
CA PRO A 108 7.54 16.20 10.02
C PRO A 108 7.93 16.71 8.63
N ASP A 109 8.90 17.62 8.53
CA ASP A 109 9.36 18.18 7.25
C ASP A 109 10.11 17.15 6.40
N ASP A 110 10.76 16.17 7.03
CA ASP A 110 11.44 15.10 6.33
C ASP A 110 10.47 14.12 5.65
N TRP A 111 9.25 13.96 6.18
CA TRP A 111 8.23 13.15 5.51
C TRP A 111 7.89 13.70 4.13
N VAL A 112 7.78 15.02 3.97
CA VAL A 112 7.52 15.65 2.68
C VAL A 112 8.69 15.40 1.71
N ARG A 113 9.94 15.48 2.22
CA ARG A 113 11.15 15.23 1.44
C ARG A 113 11.31 13.76 1.05
N LEU A 114 10.95 12.85 1.97
CA LEU A 114 11.04 11.39 1.76
C LEU A 114 9.91 10.86 0.89
N ASN A 115 8.80 11.61 0.81
CA ASN A 115 7.68 11.25 -0.06
C ASN A 115 8.04 11.51 -1.52
N ARG A 116 8.36 10.44 -2.22
CA ARG A 116 8.82 10.45 -3.62
C ARG A 116 7.75 10.09 -4.63
N ASN A 117 6.48 10.29 -4.30
CA ASN A 117 5.42 10.01 -5.26
C ASN A 117 5.36 11.06 -6.38
N VAL A 118 4.80 10.65 -7.52
CA VAL A 118 4.75 11.51 -8.72
C VAL A 118 3.70 12.62 -8.62
N LEU A 119 2.72 12.51 -7.72
CA LEU A 119 1.71 13.54 -7.49
C LEU A 119 2.22 14.70 -6.61
N GLY A 120 3.42 14.55 -6.00
CA GLY A 120 4.10 15.62 -5.25
C GLY A 120 3.43 16.02 -3.94
N ARG A 121 2.53 15.19 -3.39
CA ARG A 121 1.89 15.39 -2.10
C ARG A 121 1.77 14.09 -1.33
N MET A 122 1.71 14.17 -0.02
CA MET A 122 1.28 13.01 0.78
C MET A 122 -0.18 12.70 0.51
N GLY A 123 -0.54 11.43 0.55
CA GLY A 123 -1.93 11.01 0.49
C GLY A 123 -2.69 11.42 1.75
N SER A 124 -4.00 11.51 1.65
CA SER A 124 -4.90 11.71 2.77
C SER A 124 -5.64 10.41 3.12
N VAL A 125 -6.31 10.38 4.26
CA VAL A 125 -7.18 9.27 4.66
C VAL A 125 -8.31 9.09 3.65
N GLU A 126 -8.82 10.18 3.09
CA GLU A 126 -9.89 10.20 2.09
C GLU A 126 -9.46 9.56 0.78
N ASP A 127 -8.20 9.76 0.34
CA ASP A 127 -7.66 9.11 -0.87
C ASP A 127 -7.77 7.57 -0.75
N VAL A 128 -7.49 7.02 0.44
CA VAL A 128 -7.56 5.58 0.70
C VAL A 128 -9.00 5.11 0.90
N SER A 129 -9.78 5.88 1.67
CA SER A 129 -11.16 5.53 2.00
C SER A 129 -12.05 5.47 0.76
N ALA A 130 -11.83 6.32 -0.23
CA ALA A 130 -12.56 6.30 -1.50
C ALA A 130 -12.42 4.95 -2.21
N ALA A 131 -11.21 4.39 -2.26
CA ALA A 131 -10.95 3.06 -2.85
C ALA A 131 -11.63 1.94 -2.04
N ILE A 132 -11.58 2.02 -0.71
CA ILE A 132 -12.24 1.05 0.17
C ILE A 132 -13.76 1.08 -0.03
N ILE A 133 -14.36 2.28 -0.09
CA ILE A 133 -15.81 2.45 -0.31
C ILE A 133 -16.19 1.86 -1.67
N PHE A 134 -15.43 2.16 -2.74
CA PHE A 134 -15.68 1.59 -4.07
C PHE A 134 -15.66 0.06 -4.03
N LEU A 135 -14.58 -0.53 -3.50
CA LEU A 135 -14.39 -1.99 -3.45
C LEU A 135 -15.44 -2.69 -2.57
N SER A 136 -15.95 -2.01 -1.54
CA SER A 136 -16.96 -2.55 -0.63
C SER A 136 -18.39 -2.37 -1.12
N SER A 137 -18.62 -1.48 -2.09
CA SER A 137 -19.95 -1.15 -2.61
C SER A 137 -20.35 -2.01 -3.82
N PRO A 138 -21.61 -1.91 -4.29
CA PRO A 138 -22.05 -2.51 -5.55
C PRO A 138 -21.28 -2.05 -6.78
N LEU A 139 -20.65 -0.86 -6.75
CA LEU A 139 -19.82 -0.38 -7.85
C LEU A 139 -18.58 -1.25 -8.08
N GLY A 140 -18.05 -1.87 -7.02
CA GLY A 140 -16.92 -2.79 -7.07
C GLY A 140 -17.30 -4.27 -7.25
N GLN A 141 -18.54 -4.61 -7.61
CA GLN A 141 -19.04 -5.98 -7.62
C GLN A 141 -18.30 -6.92 -8.58
N PHE A 142 -17.60 -6.38 -9.58
CA PHE A 142 -16.81 -7.18 -10.53
C PHE A 142 -15.30 -7.09 -10.26
N VAL A 143 -14.91 -6.67 -9.05
CA VAL A 143 -13.51 -6.56 -8.62
C VAL A 143 -13.27 -7.50 -7.45
N THR A 144 -12.39 -8.48 -7.65
CA THR A 144 -11.92 -9.42 -6.61
C THR A 144 -10.51 -9.91 -6.93
N GLY A 145 -9.70 -10.21 -5.92
CA GLY A 145 -8.32 -10.68 -6.08
C GLY A 145 -7.30 -9.59 -6.41
N GLU A 146 -7.69 -8.32 -6.36
CA GLU A 146 -6.87 -7.18 -6.77
C GLU A 146 -6.16 -6.51 -5.58
N ASP A 147 -4.98 -5.98 -5.86
CA ASP A 147 -4.17 -5.18 -4.93
C ASP A 147 -4.00 -3.78 -5.51
N TRP A 148 -4.81 -2.84 -5.03
CA TRP A 148 -4.84 -1.46 -5.52
C TRP A 148 -3.87 -0.57 -4.78
N TYR A 149 -2.88 -0.07 -5.51
CA TYR A 149 -1.91 0.88 -5.00
C TYR A 149 -2.50 2.30 -5.00
N ILE A 150 -2.71 2.86 -3.81
CA ILE A 150 -3.17 4.24 -3.59
C ILE A 150 -1.98 5.02 -3.02
N ASP A 151 -1.00 5.23 -3.86
CA ASP A 151 0.33 5.66 -3.46
C ASP A 151 0.83 6.93 -4.18
N GLY A 152 -0.02 7.55 -5.01
CA GLY A 152 0.37 8.70 -5.81
C GLY A 152 1.53 8.41 -6.77
N GLY A 153 1.74 7.14 -7.12
CA GLY A 153 2.85 6.68 -7.95
C GLY A 153 4.18 6.55 -7.19
N GLU A 154 4.16 6.41 -5.86
CA GLU A 154 5.36 6.24 -5.02
C GLU A 154 6.19 5.01 -5.44
N THR A 155 5.53 3.95 -5.91
CA THR A 155 6.19 2.72 -6.37
C THR A 155 6.65 2.74 -7.84
N LEU A 156 6.46 3.85 -8.54
CA LEU A 156 6.97 4.04 -9.90
C LEU A 156 8.42 4.52 -9.88
N HIS A 157 9.36 3.63 -9.65
CA HIS A 157 10.79 3.97 -9.51
C HIS A 157 11.43 4.67 -10.71
N LEU A 158 10.89 4.46 -11.91
CA LEU A 158 11.36 5.12 -13.14
C LEU A 158 11.06 6.63 -13.16
N ALA A 159 10.23 7.12 -12.26
CA ALA A 159 9.81 8.52 -12.24
C ALA A 159 10.97 9.48 -11.90
N HIS A 160 11.95 9.05 -11.10
CA HIS A 160 13.09 9.90 -10.76
C HIS A 160 14.02 10.10 -11.95
N ASP A 161 14.49 9.01 -12.55
CA ASP A 161 15.39 9.08 -13.72
C ASP A 161 14.70 9.73 -14.92
N ALA A 162 13.41 9.47 -15.13
CA ALA A 162 12.64 10.08 -16.22
C ALA A 162 12.36 11.56 -15.98
N ARG A 163 12.07 12.01 -14.74
CA ARG A 163 11.91 13.44 -14.43
C ARG A 163 13.24 14.19 -14.59
N ASP A 164 14.32 13.64 -14.07
CA ASP A 164 15.65 14.23 -14.23
C ASP A 164 16.03 14.37 -15.71
N MET A 165 15.73 13.36 -16.53
CA MET A 165 15.91 13.43 -17.99
C MET A 165 15.01 14.49 -18.64
N ILE A 166 13.73 14.55 -18.28
CA ILE A 166 12.79 15.54 -18.83
C ILE A 166 13.23 16.97 -18.45
N ASP A 167 13.62 17.17 -17.20
CA ASP A 167 14.05 18.48 -16.72
C ASP A 167 15.40 18.89 -17.32
N ALA A 168 16.32 17.94 -17.52
CA ALA A 168 17.56 18.18 -18.27
C ALA A 168 17.29 18.58 -19.71
N VAL A 169 16.35 17.92 -20.39
CA VAL A 169 15.95 18.27 -21.76
C VAL A 169 15.26 19.67 -21.81
N LYS A 170 14.40 19.99 -20.85
CA LYS A 170 13.77 21.32 -20.75
C LYS A 170 14.81 22.42 -20.49
N PHE A 171 15.79 22.15 -19.61
CA PHE A 171 16.88 23.08 -19.36
C PHE A 171 17.72 23.33 -20.60
N ALA A 172 18.13 22.26 -21.29
CA ALA A 172 18.91 22.37 -22.53
C ALA A 172 18.17 23.11 -23.65
N LYS A 173 16.84 22.97 -23.76
CA LYS A 173 16.02 23.72 -24.71
C LYS A 173 15.94 25.20 -24.36
N ARG A 174 15.82 25.56 -23.08
CA ARG A 174 15.84 26.96 -22.64
C ARG A 174 17.17 27.65 -22.95
N GLU A 175 18.30 26.98 -22.76
CA GLU A 175 19.63 27.51 -23.07
C GLU A 175 19.84 27.71 -24.57
N ARG A 176 19.21 26.90 -25.43
CA ARG A 176 19.29 27.02 -26.89
C ARG A 176 18.30 28.02 -27.50
N GLY A 177 17.48 28.68 -26.69
CA GLY A 177 16.46 29.60 -27.18
C GLY A 177 15.26 28.95 -27.88
N ASP A 178 15.14 27.61 -27.83
CA ASP A 178 14.07 26.83 -28.45
C ASP A 178 12.79 26.79 -27.58
N ALA A 179 12.50 27.85 -26.83
CA ALA A 179 11.36 27.95 -25.94
C ALA A 179 10.04 28.20 -26.66
N GLY A 180 9.78 27.54 -27.78
CA GLY A 180 8.59 27.81 -28.54
C GLY A 180 8.26 26.86 -29.67
N LEU A 181 8.16 25.55 -29.39
CA LEU A 181 7.38 24.61 -30.21
C LEU A 181 6.73 23.62 -29.28
N SER A 182 5.47 23.86 -28.95
CA SER A 182 4.52 22.97 -28.31
C SER A 182 4.11 21.83 -29.23
#